data_0e6716b973ca34f8831d3afa9e6479e9
#
_entry.id   0e6716b973ca34f8831d3afa9e6479e9
#
_cell.length_a   1.000
_cell.length_b   1.000
_cell.length_c   1.000
_cell.angle_alpha   90.00
_cell.angle_beta   90.00
_cell.angle_gamma   90.00
#
_symmetry.space_group_name_H-M   'P 1'
#
loop_
_entity.id
_entity.type
_entity.pdbx_description
1 polymer ?
#
loop_
_entity_poly.entity_id
_entity_poly.type
_entity_poly.pdbx_seq_one_letter_code
_entity_poly.pdbx_strand_id
1 'polypeptide(L)'
;MRKWMTALLATTVVFSLAACAGGNNGGNGGSADPTGTAATGGEATDKPKNVTLRMAWWGGQPRHDYTLEVIKMYEAQNPHVKIEPEYANFDDYWKKLAPQAAANELPDILQMDISYLSQYGSKNQLADLTPFLNAGIDTANISENAISGGRIGDKLFGFNIGVNAVNFQYDPELLEKLGVDKPDDNWTWDDYYELAGKAKEAGLYFDNGFRPEVFFGYYLRTKGQHLYNAEGTALGYEDDQLFVDFFKPLAELVKNGDTPPPDVKAQIKGVEDDMLVKGQQVGIFQWTNQFVGIQQVANRPLEMAHMPGPDREKGLYLKPSMYFSISENSKQKEEAAKFIDFWVNNVEANKLIKGDRGVPVSTAVIDAIKSDLAPAQVQVFDYVSWAQENSSPMDPPDPVGTAEIIQLFMTVTEQMDFQQLTPEDAAKQFREEANAILGKNK
;
A
#
# COMPACT_ATOMS: atom_id res chain seq x y z
N MET A 1 -26.21 -22.64 -45.14
CA MET A 1 -27.00 -21.96 -46.21
C MET A 1 -27.62 -20.70 -45.59
N ARG A 2 -27.17 -19.59 -45.88
CA ARG A 2 -27.73 -18.32 -46.37
C ARG A 2 -26.71 -17.20 -46.15
N LYS A 3 -26.04 -16.84 -47.22
CA LYS A 3 -25.29 -15.61 -47.45
C LYS A 3 -26.29 -14.44 -47.48
N TRP A 4 -25.93 -13.28 -46.92
CA TRP A 4 -26.34 -12.00 -47.49
C TRP A 4 -25.19 -11.01 -47.36
N MET A 5 -24.90 -10.42 -48.48
CA MET A 5 -23.85 -9.46 -48.83
C MET A 5 -24.41 -8.02 -48.85
N THR A 6 -23.48 -7.07 -48.78
CA THR A 6 -23.48 -5.68 -49.29
C THR A 6 -24.26 -4.67 -48.48
N ALA A 7 -23.76 -3.42 -48.22
CA ALA A 7 -23.21 -2.46 -49.17
C ALA A 7 -22.35 -1.38 -48.49
N LEU A 8 -21.27 -0.99 -49.15
CA LEU A 8 -20.51 0.25 -48.97
C LEU A 8 -21.32 1.47 -49.33
N LEU A 9 -21.19 2.57 -48.52
CA LEU A 9 -21.47 3.93 -49.03
C LEU A 9 -20.30 4.82 -48.57
N ALA A 10 -19.48 5.23 -49.53
CA ALA A 10 -18.46 6.26 -49.41
C ALA A 10 -19.15 7.62 -49.67
N THR A 11 -18.96 8.57 -48.75
CA THR A 11 -19.33 9.95 -49.00
C THR A 11 -18.09 10.84 -48.81
N THR A 12 -17.58 11.26 -49.96
CA THR A 12 -16.57 12.32 -50.12
C THR A 12 -17.19 13.69 -49.84
N VAL A 13 -16.60 14.47 -48.95
CA VAL A 13 -16.89 15.91 -48.81
C VAL A 13 -15.64 16.69 -49.17
N VAL A 14 -15.80 17.56 -50.15
CA VAL A 14 -14.79 18.40 -50.76
C VAL A 14 -14.53 19.63 -49.89
N PHE A 15 -13.27 19.95 -49.64
CA PHE A 15 -12.84 21.21 -49.04
C PHE A 15 -12.80 22.33 -50.09
N SER A 16 -13.41 23.46 -49.75
CA SER A 16 -13.26 24.71 -50.50
C SER A 16 -12.36 25.65 -49.73
N LEU A 17 -11.20 25.93 -50.29
CA LEU A 17 -10.30 27.06 -49.90
C LEU A 17 -10.89 28.37 -50.47
N ALA A 18 -10.92 29.40 -49.62
CA ALA A 18 -11.04 30.79 -50.07
C ALA A 18 -9.93 31.60 -49.41
N ALA A 19 -8.96 31.94 -50.20
CA ALA A 19 -7.96 32.97 -49.92
C ALA A 19 -8.49 34.32 -50.41
N CYS A 20 -8.31 35.37 -49.64
CA CYS A 20 -8.28 36.76 -50.15
C CYS A 20 -7.18 37.53 -49.49
N ALA A 21 -6.33 38.01 -50.35
CA ALA A 21 -5.19 38.91 -50.11
C ALA A 21 -5.58 40.36 -50.39
N GLY A 22 -4.77 41.29 -49.88
CA GLY A 22 -4.66 42.68 -50.33
C GLY A 22 -5.14 43.68 -49.27
N GLY A 23 -4.44 44.76 -49.01
CA GLY A 23 -3.33 45.41 -49.64
C GLY A 23 -2.94 46.69 -48.88
N ASN A 24 -1.85 47.10 -49.16
CA ASN A 24 -0.90 48.16 -48.84
C ASN A 24 -1.42 49.61 -48.79
N ASN A 25 -0.85 50.43 -47.91
CA ASN A 25 -0.27 51.78 -48.11
C ASN A 25 -0.25 52.50 -46.77
N GLY A 26 0.79 53.09 -46.23
CA GLY A 26 1.83 53.93 -46.81
C GLY A 26 1.79 55.30 -46.16
N GLY A 27 2.83 55.72 -45.46
CA GLY A 27 3.20 57.11 -45.43
C GLY A 27 3.30 57.87 -44.11
N ASN A 28 4.52 58.04 -43.69
CA ASN A 28 5.16 59.35 -43.32
C ASN A 28 5.09 59.93 -41.90
N GLY A 29 6.21 59.86 -41.20
CA GLY A 29 7.05 60.97 -40.78
C GLY A 29 6.59 61.90 -39.65
N GLY A 30 7.37 61.96 -38.56
CA GLY A 30 7.29 63.05 -37.56
C GLY A 30 8.11 62.70 -36.32
N SER A 31 9.33 63.24 -36.34
CA SER A 31 10.31 63.29 -35.24
C SER A 31 9.86 64.27 -34.15
N ALA A 32 9.97 63.89 -32.87
CA ALA A 32 10.33 64.76 -31.75
C ALA A 32 10.60 63.97 -30.47
N ASP A 33 11.74 64.21 -29.93
CA ASP A 33 12.35 63.75 -28.68
C ASP A 33 11.94 64.61 -27.47
N PRO A 34 12.47 64.46 -26.26
CA PRO A 34 12.03 63.54 -25.19
C PRO A 34 11.60 64.30 -23.91
N THR A 35 10.82 63.74 -23.08
CA THR A 35 10.86 64.06 -21.63
C THR A 35 10.51 62.83 -20.83
N GLY A 36 11.41 62.43 -19.95
CA GLY A 36 11.31 61.31 -19.09
C GLY A 36 10.25 61.50 -18.03
N THR A 37 9.57 60.34 -17.77
CA THR A 37 8.92 60.11 -16.48
C THR A 37 9.23 58.65 -16.10
N ALA A 38 9.95 58.49 -14.98
CA ALA A 38 10.24 57.22 -14.40
C ALA A 38 8.90 56.54 -14.05
N ALA A 39 8.54 55.50 -14.80
CA ALA A 39 7.51 54.57 -14.38
C ALA A 39 8.16 53.58 -13.39
N THR A 40 7.76 53.71 -12.14
CA THR A 40 7.95 52.70 -11.11
C THR A 40 7.58 51.33 -11.67
N GLY A 41 8.54 50.43 -11.68
CA GLY A 41 8.35 49.02 -12.01
C GLY A 41 7.37 48.42 -11.02
N GLY A 42 6.14 48.25 -11.45
CA GLY A 42 5.23 47.30 -10.80
C GLY A 42 5.78 45.90 -11.10
N GLU A 43 6.15 45.16 -10.07
CA GLU A 43 6.31 43.71 -10.16
C GLU A 43 5.05 43.17 -10.82
N ALA A 44 5.21 42.73 -12.02
CA ALA A 44 4.19 41.88 -12.66
C ALA A 44 4.17 40.59 -11.84
N THR A 45 3.24 40.47 -10.91
CA THR A 45 2.88 39.18 -10.30
C THR A 45 2.37 38.34 -11.45
N ASP A 46 3.24 37.47 -11.96
CA ASP A 46 2.90 36.52 -12.99
C ASP A 46 1.75 35.66 -12.41
N LYS A 47 0.54 35.84 -12.93
CA LYS A 47 -0.59 35.02 -12.50
C LYS A 47 -0.25 33.57 -12.84
N PRO A 48 -0.42 32.65 -11.89
CA PRO A 48 -0.15 31.24 -12.15
C PRO A 48 -0.89 30.78 -13.41
N LYS A 49 -0.18 30.07 -14.29
CA LYS A 49 -0.77 29.53 -15.52
C LYS A 49 -1.81 28.50 -15.16
N ASN A 50 -2.92 28.49 -15.89
CA ASN A 50 -3.93 27.43 -15.72
C ASN A 50 -3.30 26.07 -16.05
N VAL A 51 -3.53 25.12 -15.15
CA VAL A 51 -3.02 23.74 -15.22
C VAL A 51 -4.21 22.78 -15.21
N THR A 52 -4.20 21.79 -16.09
CA THR A 52 -5.09 20.66 -16.03
C THR A 52 -4.28 19.41 -15.70
N LEU A 53 -4.69 18.68 -14.64
CA LEU A 53 -4.15 17.39 -14.25
C LEU A 53 -5.18 16.30 -14.54
N ARG A 54 -4.76 15.21 -15.16
CA ARG A 54 -5.56 13.98 -15.20
C ARG A 54 -5.19 13.13 -13.99
N MET A 55 -6.19 12.65 -13.25
CA MET A 55 -5.97 11.81 -12.09
C MET A 55 -6.77 10.52 -12.17
N ALA A 56 -6.09 9.38 -12.02
CA ALA A 56 -6.73 8.08 -12.09
C ALA A 56 -6.61 7.29 -10.78
N TRP A 57 -7.70 6.60 -10.39
CA TRP A 57 -7.74 5.71 -9.22
C TRP A 57 -8.76 4.60 -9.33
N TRP A 58 -8.58 3.54 -8.52
CA TRP A 58 -9.57 2.47 -8.37
C TRP A 58 -10.30 2.56 -7.03
N GLY A 59 -11.51 2.02 -6.99
CA GLY A 59 -12.28 1.89 -5.75
C GLY A 59 -13.74 1.52 -6.01
N GLY A 60 -14.49 1.46 -4.91
CA GLY A 60 -15.95 1.45 -4.95
C GLY A 60 -16.53 2.86 -4.87
N GLN A 61 -17.86 2.97 -4.96
CA GLN A 61 -18.54 4.26 -5.00
C GLN A 61 -18.21 5.20 -3.83
N PRO A 62 -18.15 4.75 -2.55
CA PRO A 62 -17.78 5.65 -1.46
C PRO A 62 -16.39 6.28 -1.65
N ARG A 63 -15.41 5.51 -2.18
CA ARG A 63 -14.08 6.00 -2.50
C ARG A 63 -14.09 7.05 -3.61
N HIS A 64 -14.92 6.86 -4.62
CA HIS A 64 -15.10 7.84 -5.69
C HIS A 64 -15.68 9.15 -5.14
N ASP A 65 -16.72 9.05 -4.31
CA ASP A 65 -17.42 10.21 -3.77
C ASP A 65 -16.50 11.10 -2.95
N TYR A 66 -15.81 10.56 -1.94
CA TYR A 66 -14.91 11.40 -1.13
C TYR A 66 -13.69 11.89 -1.93
N THR A 67 -13.19 11.11 -2.89
CA THR A 67 -12.04 11.56 -3.72
C THR A 67 -12.44 12.79 -4.55
N LEU A 68 -13.64 12.80 -5.14
CA LEU A 68 -14.17 13.95 -5.86
C LEU A 68 -14.34 15.17 -4.96
N GLU A 69 -14.76 14.99 -3.70
CA GLU A 69 -14.85 16.11 -2.75
C GLU A 69 -13.47 16.64 -2.37
N VAL A 70 -12.46 15.77 -2.15
CA VAL A 70 -11.07 16.20 -1.91
C VAL A 70 -10.52 16.98 -3.11
N ILE A 71 -10.79 16.53 -4.33
CA ILE A 71 -10.42 17.27 -5.56
C ILE A 71 -11.04 18.67 -5.57
N LYS A 72 -12.35 18.80 -5.28
CA LYS A 72 -13.02 20.10 -5.19
C LYS A 72 -12.41 21.01 -4.13
N MET A 73 -12.03 20.46 -2.97
CA MET A 73 -11.35 21.21 -1.91
C MET A 73 -10.00 21.76 -2.39
N TYR A 74 -9.23 20.95 -3.12
CA TYR A 74 -7.95 21.37 -3.68
C TYR A 74 -8.15 22.47 -4.73
N GLU A 75 -9.04 22.30 -5.70
CA GLU A 75 -9.37 23.26 -6.74
C GLU A 75 -9.86 24.60 -6.16
N ALA A 76 -10.65 24.58 -5.08
CA ALA A 76 -11.10 25.78 -4.40
C ALA A 76 -9.95 26.61 -3.79
N GLN A 77 -8.90 25.92 -3.31
CA GLN A 77 -7.70 26.57 -2.77
C GLN A 77 -6.68 26.92 -3.88
N ASN A 78 -6.77 26.25 -5.04
CA ASN A 78 -5.86 26.41 -6.18
C ASN A 78 -6.67 26.67 -7.46
N PRO A 79 -7.30 27.85 -7.63
CA PRO A 79 -8.25 28.12 -8.72
C PRO A 79 -7.64 28.11 -10.13
N HIS A 80 -6.32 28.06 -10.23
CA HIS A 80 -5.59 27.87 -11.48
C HIS A 80 -5.45 26.40 -11.89
N VAL A 81 -5.82 25.43 -11.00
CA VAL A 81 -5.72 24.00 -11.25
C VAL A 81 -7.09 23.42 -11.49
N LYS A 82 -7.19 22.58 -12.50
CA LYS A 82 -8.33 21.71 -12.77
C LYS A 82 -7.88 20.27 -12.77
N ILE A 83 -8.61 19.38 -12.05
CA ILE A 83 -8.33 17.95 -12.03
C ILE A 83 -9.43 17.19 -12.75
N GLU A 84 -9.07 16.46 -13.79
CA GLU A 84 -9.96 15.59 -14.56
C GLU A 84 -9.90 14.17 -14.01
N PRO A 85 -11.00 13.65 -13.43
CA PRO A 85 -11.02 12.35 -12.77
C PRO A 85 -11.22 11.21 -13.75
N GLU A 86 -10.43 10.12 -13.56
CA GLU A 86 -10.62 8.83 -14.21
C GLU A 86 -10.70 7.75 -13.13
N TYR A 87 -11.79 6.99 -13.02
CA TYR A 87 -11.91 5.96 -12.00
C TYR A 87 -12.67 4.72 -12.48
N ALA A 88 -12.40 3.60 -11.84
CA ALA A 88 -13.03 2.31 -12.12
C ALA A 88 -12.89 1.38 -10.89
N ASN A 89 -13.48 0.18 -10.94
CA ASN A 89 -13.12 -0.90 -10.04
C ASN A 89 -11.66 -1.35 -10.31
N PHE A 90 -11.09 -2.19 -9.42
CA PHE A 90 -9.68 -2.58 -9.47
C PHE A 90 -9.29 -3.22 -10.81
N ASP A 91 -10.05 -4.22 -11.27
CA ASP A 91 -9.69 -4.96 -12.48
C ASP A 91 -9.80 -4.10 -13.76
N ASP A 92 -10.85 -3.30 -13.85
CA ASP A 92 -11.07 -2.43 -15.01
C ASP A 92 -10.10 -1.24 -15.03
N TYR A 93 -9.65 -0.80 -13.87
CA TYR A 93 -8.61 0.22 -13.76
C TYR A 93 -7.33 -0.21 -14.48
N TRP A 94 -6.82 -1.41 -14.18
CA TRP A 94 -5.60 -1.91 -14.81
C TRP A 94 -5.77 -2.20 -16.30
N LYS A 95 -6.96 -2.69 -16.71
CA LYS A 95 -7.29 -2.86 -18.14
C LYS A 95 -7.27 -1.54 -18.91
N LYS A 96 -7.70 -0.43 -18.29
CA LYS A 96 -7.65 0.91 -18.90
C LYS A 96 -6.25 1.50 -18.89
N LEU A 97 -5.50 1.30 -17.80
CA LEU A 97 -4.18 1.90 -17.62
C LEU A 97 -3.13 1.30 -18.55
N ALA A 98 -3.19 -0.02 -18.81
CA ALA A 98 -2.20 -0.72 -19.61
C ALA A 98 -2.04 -0.17 -21.05
N PRO A 99 -3.10 0.07 -21.85
CA PRO A 99 -2.95 0.69 -23.17
C PRO A 99 -2.49 2.15 -23.09
N GLN A 100 -2.90 2.93 -22.08
CA GLN A 100 -2.39 4.30 -21.88
C GLN A 100 -0.89 4.29 -21.59
N ALA A 101 -0.42 3.36 -20.75
CA ALA A 101 1.00 3.16 -20.48
C ALA A 101 1.80 2.82 -21.76
N ALA A 102 1.27 1.93 -22.58
CA ALA A 102 1.89 1.54 -23.85
C ALA A 102 1.96 2.70 -24.88
N ALA A 103 0.97 3.61 -24.83
CA ALA A 103 0.91 4.80 -25.67
C ALA A 103 1.71 6.00 -25.12
N ASN A 104 2.29 5.91 -23.91
CA ASN A 104 2.86 7.03 -23.15
C ASN A 104 1.83 8.14 -22.85
N GLU A 105 0.59 7.77 -22.60
CA GLU A 105 -0.55 8.68 -22.34
C GLU A 105 -1.15 8.45 -20.94
N LEU A 106 -0.35 8.00 -19.98
CA LEU A 106 -0.78 7.84 -18.59
C LEU A 106 -1.32 9.16 -18.03
N PRO A 107 -2.30 9.12 -17.10
CA PRO A 107 -2.71 10.28 -16.31
C PRO A 107 -1.52 10.89 -15.58
N ASP A 108 -1.59 12.20 -15.26
CA ASP A 108 -0.54 12.90 -14.54
C ASP A 108 -0.33 12.29 -13.14
N ILE A 109 -1.43 12.03 -12.42
CA ILE A 109 -1.44 11.36 -11.12
C ILE A 109 -2.16 10.02 -11.27
N LEU A 110 -1.55 8.95 -10.77
CA LEU A 110 -2.15 7.63 -10.82
C LEU A 110 -2.00 6.91 -9.48
N GLN A 111 -3.08 6.28 -9.03
CA GLN A 111 -3.04 5.40 -7.87
C GLN A 111 -2.33 4.10 -8.27
N MET A 112 -1.34 3.68 -7.47
CA MET A 112 -0.54 2.49 -7.73
C MET A 112 -0.67 1.47 -6.61
N ASP A 113 -0.67 0.21 -6.99
CA ASP A 113 -0.53 -0.92 -6.10
C ASP A 113 0.92 -1.41 -6.06
N ILE A 114 1.35 -1.95 -4.94
CA ILE A 114 2.71 -2.46 -4.74
C ILE A 114 3.10 -3.50 -5.82
N SER A 115 2.13 -4.34 -6.23
CA SER A 115 2.34 -5.39 -7.23
C SER A 115 2.70 -4.86 -8.64
N TYR A 116 2.35 -3.60 -8.91
CA TYR A 116 2.58 -2.96 -10.21
C TYR A 116 3.69 -1.91 -10.19
N LEU A 117 4.06 -1.41 -9.00
CA LEU A 117 5.01 -0.32 -8.86
C LEU A 117 6.34 -0.61 -9.57
N SER A 118 6.92 -1.78 -9.33
CA SER A 118 8.17 -2.20 -9.96
C SER A 118 8.05 -2.33 -11.48
N GLN A 119 6.93 -2.85 -11.96
CA GLN A 119 6.69 -3.01 -13.40
C GLN A 119 6.66 -1.67 -14.14
N TYR A 120 5.95 -0.67 -13.58
CA TYR A 120 5.82 0.64 -14.19
C TYR A 120 7.08 1.50 -13.98
N GLY A 121 7.71 1.43 -12.79
CA GLY A 121 8.96 2.14 -12.48
C GLY A 121 10.12 1.68 -13.36
N SER A 122 10.34 0.37 -13.50
CA SER A 122 11.41 -0.19 -14.33
C SER A 122 11.28 0.13 -15.83
N LYS A 123 10.06 0.40 -16.29
CA LYS A 123 9.78 0.80 -17.68
C LYS A 123 9.85 2.31 -17.93
N ASN A 124 10.33 3.09 -16.96
CA ASN A 124 10.36 4.57 -17.00
C ASN A 124 8.98 5.19 -17.30
N GLN A 125 7.92 4.61 -16.78
CA GLN A 125 6.55 5.12 -16.90
C GLN A 125 6.16 6.03 -15.74
N LEU A 126 6.88 5.93 -14.61
CA LEU A 126 6.70 6.73 -13.41
C LEU A 126 7.88 7.68 -13.19
N ALA A 127 7.58 8.90 -12.76
CA ALA A 127 8.58 9.87 -12.38
C ALA A 127 9.22 9.51 -11.03
N ASP A 128 10.50 9.83 -10.89
CA ASP A 128 11.17 9.84 -9.59
C ASP A 128 10.63 10.98 -8.74
N LEU A 129 10.03 10.69 -7.61
CA LEU A 129 9.48 11.65 -6.68
C LEU A 129 10.51 12.19 -5.68
N THR A 130 11.71 11.61 -5.61
CA THR A 130 12.76 12.03 -4.68
C THR A 130 13.05 13.54 -4.73
N PRO A 131 13.11 14.19 -5.90
CA PRO A 131 13.34 15.65 -5.99
C PRO A 131 12.21 16.50 -5.41
N PHE A 132 11.02 15.96 -5.24
CA PHE A 132 9.86 16.68 -4.72
C PHE A 132 9.73 16.61 -3.21
N LEU A 133 10.48 15.71 -2.53
CA LEU A 133 10.49 15.63 -1.07
C LEU A 133 11.02 16.96 -0.49
N ASN A 134 10.23 17.56 0.39
CA ASN A 134 10.46 18.90 0.97
C ASN A 134 10.60 20.05 -0.04
N ALA A 135 10.30 19.79 -1.32
CA ALA A 135 10.27 20.79 -2.38
C ALA A 135 8.89 20.96 -3.06
N GLY A 136 7.95 20.05 -2.74
CA GLY A 136 6.57 20.03 -3.24
C GLY A 136 5.69 19.12 -2.41
N ILE A 137 6.29 18.15 -1.70
CA ILE A 137 5.64 17.26 -0.72
C ILE A 137 6.35 17.49 0.61
N ASP A 138 5.66 18.07 1.58
CA ASP A 138 6.20 18.27 2.93
C ASP A 138 6.23 16.93 3.68
N THR A 139 7.43 16.54 4.12
CA THR A 139 7.65 15.29 4.86
C THR A 139 8.02 15.50 6.34
N ALA A 140 7.89 16.73 6.87
CA ALA A 140 8.27 17.04 8.24
C ALA A 140 7.58 16.15 9.30
N ASN A 141 6.37 15.69 9.02
CA ASN A 141 5.59 14.81 9.90
C ASN A 141 5.38 13.40 9.30
N ILE A 142 6.25 12.98 8.38
CA ILE A 142 6.16 11.69 7.70
C ILE A 142 7.50 10.98 7.84
N SER A 143 7.50 9.81 8.48
CA SER A 143 8.72 9.06 8.69
C SER A 143 9.30 8.47 7.40
N GLU A 144 10.62 8.30 7.32
CA GLU A 144 11.25 7.60 6.18
C GLU A 144 10.72 6.16 6.06
N ASN A 145 10.38 5.50 7.17
CA ASN A 145 9.77 4.17 7.15
C ASN A 145 8.44 4.16 6.39
N ALA A 146 7.62 5.22 6.50
CA ALA A 146 6.38 5.36 5.74
C ALA A 146 6.62 5.64 4.25
N ILE A 147 7.75 6.28 3.89
CA ILE A 147 8.11 6.63 2.52
C ILE A 147 8.78 5.46 1.80
N SER A 148 9.61 4.70 2.51
CA SER A 148 10.55 3.71 1.95
C SER A 148 9.89 2.66 1.05
N GLY A 149 8.65 2.25 1.35
CA GLY A 149 7.91 1.25 0.56
C GLY A 149 7.61 1.64 -0.90
N GLY A 150 7.77 2.92 -1.25
CA GLY A 150 7.62 3.41 -2.63
C GLY A 150 8.92 3.48 -3.43
N ARG A 151 10.04 3.08 -2.82
CA ARG A 151 11.36 3.13 -3.45
C ARG A 151 11.66 1.87 -4.27
N ILE A 152 12.38 2.08 -5.36
CA ILE A 152 13.05 1.02 -6.13
C ILE A 152 14.48 1.51 -6.33
N GLY A 153 15.43 0.89 -5.64
CA GLY A 153 16.77 1.45 -5.50
C GLY A 153 16.73 2.83 -4.83
N ASP A 154 17.45 3.78 -5.38
CA ASP A 154 17.54 5.15 -4.82
C ASP A 154 16.36 6.07 -5.23
N LYS A 155 15.45 5.61 -6.09
CA LYS A 155 14.35 6.41 -6.63
C LYS A 155 13.03 6.10 -5.93
N LEU A 156 12.23 7.13 -5.72
CA LEU A 156 10.88 7.03 -5.17
C LEU A 156 9.85 7.10 -6.30
N PHE A 157 9.21 5.99 -6.64
CA PHE A 157 8.23 5.92 -7.72
C PHE A 157 6.77 6.00 -7.28
N GLY A 158 6.51 5.87 -5.98
CA GLY A 158 5.18 6.02 -5.43
C GLY A 158 5.24 6.64 -4.03
N PHE A 159 4.42 7.66 -3.78
CA PHE A 159 4.28 8.23 -2.45
C PHE A 159 3.15 7.52 -1.71
N ASN A 160 3.44 6.95 -0.54
CA ASN A 160 2.45 6.23 0.25
C ASN A 160 1.34 7.18 0.69
N ILE A 161 0.10 6.81 0.45
CA ILE A 161 -1.08 7.60 0.86
C ILE A 161 -1.81 7.00 2.07
N GLY A 162 -1.31 5.89 2.56
CA GLY A 162 -1.74 5.23 3.77
C GLY A 162 -0.89 3.99 4.03
N VAL A 163 -0.74 3.63 5.28
CA VAL A 163 0.08 2.50 5.73
C VAL A 163 -0.68 1.58 6.67
N ASN A 164 -0.21 0.34 6.74
CA ASN A 164 -0.67 -0.68 7.67
C ASN A 164 0.55 -1.34 8.33
N ALA A 165 0.35 -1.92 9.49
CA ALA A 165 1.34 -2.74 10.16
C ALA A 165 0.72 -4.06 10.61
N VAL A 166 1.54 -5.12 10.72
CA VAL A 166 1.09 -6.40 11.28
C VAL A 166 1.03 -6.32 12.79
N ASN A 167 0.02 -6.96 13.39
CA ASN A 167 -0.18 -7.02 14.82
C ASN A 167 -0.89 -8.32 15.25
N PHE A 168 -1.00 -8.52 16.54
CA PHE A 168 -1.85 -9.54 17.15
C PHE A 168 -3.17 -8.89 17.58
N GLN A 169 -4.30 -9.37 17.06
CA GLN A 169 -5.66 -8.92 17.39
C GLN A 169 -6.30 -9.97 18.27
N TYR A 170 -6.84 -9.59 19.42
CA TYR A 170 -7.32 -10.56 20.40
C TYR A 170 -8.58 -10.12 21.13
N ASP A 171 -9.25 -11.09 21.72
CA ASP A 171 -10.42 -10.92 22.58
C ASP A 171 -9.97 -10.82 24.04
N PRO A 172 -10.05 -9.63 24.69
CA PRO A 172 -9.61 -9.46 26.06
C PRO A 172 -10.44 -10.25 27.05
N GLU A 173 -11.73 -10.52 26.79
CA GLU A 173 -12.57 -11.31 27.67
C GLU A 173 -12.17 -12.79 27.67
N LEU A 174 -11.68 -13.29 26.54
CA LEU A 174 -11.15 -14.67 26.46
C LEU A 174 -9.85 -14.81 27.23
N LEU A 175 -8.93 -13.82 27.16
CA LEU A 175 -7.71 -13.81 27.97
C LEU A 175 -8.04 -13.78 29.48
N GLU A 176 -8.98 -12.96 29.89
CA GLU A 176 -9.43 -12.90 31.29
C GLU A 176 -9.97 -14.28 31.76
N LYS A 177 -10.75 -14.97 30.92
CA LYS A 177 -11.25 -16.33 31.22
C LYS A 177 -10.13 -17.36 31.36
N LEU A 178 -9.01 -17.18 30.66
CA LEU A 178 -7.81 -18.01 30.80
C LEU A 178 -7.03 -17.68 32.08
N GLY A 179 -7.36 -16.60 32.80
CA GLY A 179 -6.61 -16.11 33.95
C GLY A 179 -5.22 -15.64 33.61
N VAL A 180 -5.04 -15.09 32.40
CA VAL A 180 -3.76 -14.56 31.90
C VAL A 180 -3.87 -13.06 31.66
N ASP A 181 -2.75 -12.37 31.85
CA ASP A 181 -2.63 -10.96 31.52
C ASP A 181 -2.61 -10.75 30.00
N LYS A 182 -2.94 -9.54 29.57
CA LYS A 182 -2.81 -9.11 28.18
C LYS A 182 -1.34 -9.21 27.76
N PRO A 183 -1.06 -9.56 26.48
CA PRO A 183 0.29 -9.45 25.92
C PRO A 183 0.82 -8.03 26.16
N ASP A 184 1.90 -7.92 26.89
CA ASP A 184 2.54 -6.63 27.15
C ASP A 184 3.49 -6.24 26.00
N ASP A 185 4.11 -5.06 26.14
CA ASP A 185 5.04 -4.59 25.10
C ASP A 185 6.30 -5.43 24.96
N ASN A 186 6.57 -6.37 25.87
CA ASN A 186 7.78 -7.19 25.88
C ASN A 186 7.50 -8.68 25.72
N TRP A 187 6.24 -9.07 25.39
CA TRP A 187 5.92 -10.48 25.27
C TRP A 187 6.75 -11.15 24.15
N THR A 188 7.11 -12.40 24.42
CA THR A 188 8.06 -13.19 23.65
C THR A 188 7.37 -14.32 22.90
N TRP A 189 8.12 -15.04 22.06
CA TRP A 189 7.67 -16.28 21.47
C TRP A 189 7.40 -17.37 22.53
N ASP A 190 8.15 -17.38 23.64
CA ASP A 190 7.91 -18.32 24.74
C ASP A 190 6.58 -18.02 25.44
N ASP A 191 6.24 -16.73 25.66
CA ASP A 191 4.94 -16.32 26.17
C ASP A 191 3.81 -16.74 25.21
N TYR A 192 4.01 -16.58 23.90
CA TYR A 192 3.08 -17.04 22.88
C TYR A 192 2.81 -18.54 22.99
N TYR A 193 3.85 -19.37 23.14
CA TYR A 193 3.69 -20.83 23.26
C TYR A 193 3.00 -21.21 24.59
N GLU A 194 3.30 -20.52 25.69
CA GLU A 194 2.60 -20.74 26.97
C GLU A 194 1.11 -20.39 26.88
N LEU A 195 0.78 -19.25 26.26
CA LEU A 195 -0.60 -18.83 26.05
C LEU A 195 -1.38 -19.80 25.16
N ALA A 196 -0.74 -20.37 24.14
CA ALA A 196 -1.36 -21.39 23.29
C ALA A 196 -1.75 -22.65 24.10
N GLY A 197 -0.87 -23.12 24.98
CA GLY A 197 -1.16 -24.25 25.87
C GLY A 197 -2.32 -23.96 26.83
N LYS A 198 -2.37 -22.77 27.44
CA LYS A 198 -3.47 -22.34 28.32
C LYS A 198 -4.81 -22.23 27.58
N ALA A 199 -4.81 -21.71 26.36
CA ALA A 199 -6.00 -21.61 25.54
C ALA A 199 -6.59 -23.02 25.28
N LYS A 200 -5.76 -24.00 24.92
CA LYS A 200 -6.17 -25.38 24.72
C LYS A 200 -6.77 -26.01 25.98
N GLU A 201 -6.18 -25.79 27.16
CA GLU A 201 -6.71 -26.31 28.42
C GLU A 201 -8.12 -25.79 28.68
N ALA A 202 -8.47 -24.60 28.18
CA ALA A 202 -9.81 -24.02 28.25
C ALA A 202 -10.72 -24.42 27.07
N GLY A 203 -10.26 -25.26 26.16
CA GLY A 203 -11.01 -25.71 24.98
C GLY A 203 -11.09 -24.68 23.86
N LEU A 204 -10.12 -23.77 23.82
CA LEU A 204 -9.99 -22.73 22.80
C LEU A 204 -8.70 -22.97 22.01
N TYR A 205 -8.64 -22.41 20.81
CA TYR A 205 -7.37 -22.19 20.12
C TYR A 205 -6.79 -20.83 20.52
N PHE A 206 -5.46 -20.69 20.48
CA PHE A 206 -4.85 -19.38 20.74
C PHE A 206 -4.93 -18.50 19.49
N ASP A 207 -4.45 -19.00 18.37
CA ASP A 207 -4.59 -18.41 17.05
C ASP A 207 -4.75 -19.48 15.96
N ASN A 208 -4.84 -19.07 14.69
CA ASN A 208 -4.88 -19.96 13.52
C ASN A 208 -3.64 -19.85 12.62
N GLY A 209 -2.56 -19.21 13.09
CA GLY A 209 -1.37 -18.89 12.34
C GLY A 209 -1.55 -17.67 11.45
N PHE A 210 -0.53 -17.37 10.69
CA PHE A 210 -0.52 -16.26 9.73
C PHE A 210 0.13 -16.71 8.42
N ARG A 211 0.06 -15.86 7.41
CA ARG A 211 0.69 -16.11 6.11
C ARG A 211 2.19 -16.36 6.30
N PRO A 212 2.71 -17.51 5.86
CA PRO A 212 4.07 -17.94 6.24
C PRO A 212 5.15 -16.97 5.75
N GLU A 213 4.97 -16.37 4.57
CA GLU A 213 5.93 -15.40 4.02
C GLU A 213 6.00 -14.11 4.85
N VAL A 214 4.89 -13.68 5.44
CA VAL A 214 4.87 -12.48 6.31
C VAL A 214 5.42 -12.81 7.68
N PHE A 215 5.02 -13.94 8.25
CA PHE A 215 5.36 -14.33 9.60
C PHE A 215 6.84 -14.70 9.71
N PHE A 216 7.33 -15.50 8.77
CA PHE A 216 8.74 -15.84 8.70
C PHE A 216 9.60 -14.64 8.26
N GLY A 217 9.10 -13.80 7.35
CA GLY A 217 9.75 -12.56 6.99
C GLY A 217 9.96 -11.63 8.19
N TYR A 218 8.93 -11.46 9.04
CA TYR A 218 9.06 -10.74 10.30
C TYR A 218 10.17 -11.35 11.18
N TYR A 219 10.16 -12.68 11.40
CA TYR A 219 11.16 -13.37 12.20
C TYR A 219 12.58 -13.19 11.64
N LEU A 220 12.77 -13.37 10.34
CA LEU A 220 14.07 -13.16 9.68
C LEU A 220 14.61 -11.75 9.92
N ARG A 221 13.77 -10.74 9.78
CA ARG A 221 14.15 -9.33 9.99
C ARG A 221 14.59 -9.08 11.43
N THR A 222 13.96 -9.71 12.44
CA THR A 222 14.45 -9.64 13.84
C THR A 222 15.86 -10.20 14.01
N LYS A 223 16.30 -11.07 13.10
CA LYS A 223 17.66 -11.65 13.07
C LYS A 223 18.60 -10.89 12.12
N GLY A 224 18.15 -9.77 11.54
CA GLY A 224 18.93 -9.02 10.55
C GLY A 224 19.06 -9.74 9.20
N GLN A 225 18.12 -10.66 8.91
CA GLN A 225 18.03 -11.41 7.65
C GLN A 225 16.78 -11.01 6.89
N HIS A 226 16.70 -11.38 5.62
CA HIS A 226 15.56 -11.07 4.74
C HIS A 226 15.10 -12.33 4.02
N LEU A 227 13.84 -12.34 3.57
CA LEU A 227 13.30 -13.48 2.82
C LEU A 227 13.97 -13.60 1.44
N TYR A 228 14.20 -12.47 0.78
CA TYR A 228 14.86 -12.39 -0.52
C TYR A 228 16.17 -11.61 -0.43
N ASN A 229 17.15 -11.95 -1.27
CA ASN A 229 18.35 -11.14 -1.42
C ASN A 229 18.03 -9.82 -2.15
N ALA A 230 18.90 -8.84 -2.04
CA ALA A 230 18.69 -7.51 -2.63
C ALA A 230 18.49 -7.52 -4.15
N GLU A 231 19.07 -8.49 -4.84
CA GLU A 231 18.98 -8.67 -6.29
C GLU A 231 17.71 -9.41 -6.72
N GLY A 232 16.94 -10.00 -5.79
CA GLY A 232 15.74 -10.78 -6.08
C GLY A 232 16.01 -12.09 -6.85
N THR A 233 17.23 -12.64 -6.73
CA THR A 233 17.70 -13.82 -7.49
C THR A 233 17.89 -15.07 -6.64
N ALA A 234 17.72 -14.96 -5.32
CA ALA A 234 17.81 -16.05 -4.35
C ALA A 234 17.10 -15.65 -3.05
N LEU A 235 16.89 -16.63 -2.14
CA LEU A 235 16.54 -16.35 -0.75
C LEU A 235 17.66 -15.53 -0.09
N GLY A 236 17.28 -14.61 0.82
CA GLY A 236 18.18 -13.66 1.46
C GLY A 236 18.82 -14.16 2.77
N TYR A 237 18.47 -15.35 3.22
CA TYR A 237 19.10 -16.02 4.39
C TYR A 237 19.82 -17.29 3.93
N GLU A 238 20.94 -17.63 4.57
CA GLU A 238 21.77 -18.77 4.16
C GLU A 238 21.56 -20.02 5.05
N ASP A 239 21.22 -19.82 6.32
CA ASP A 239 21.09 -20.90 7.31
C ASP A 239 19.65 -21.41 7.38
N ASP A 240 19.46 -22.68 6.98
CA ASP A 240 18.16 -23.36 7.08
C ASP A 240 17.70 -23.56 8.53
N GLN A 241 18.60 -23.46 9.49
CA GLN A 241 18.26 -23.55 10.91
C GLN A 241 17.29 -22.42 11.33
N LEU A 242 17.36 -21.24 10.70
CA LEU A 242 16.39 -20.16 10.94
C LEU A 242 14.97 -20.56 10.60
N PHE A 243 14.77 -21.30 9.51
CA PHE A 243 13.47 -21.85 9.14
C PHE A 243 13.01 -22.89 10.17
N VAL A 244 13.89 -23.82 10.52
CA VAL A 244 13.60 -24.88 11.50
C VAL A 244 13.25 -24.29 12.86
N ASP A 245 14.04 -23.33 13.36
CA ASP A 245 13.84 -22.69 14.66
C ASP A 245 12.48 -21.97 14.74
N PHE A 246 12.02 -21.41 13.63
CA PHE A 246 10.74 -20.71 13.57
C PHE A 246 9.56 -21.66 13.42
N PHE A 247 9.61 -22.58 12.45
CA PHE A 247 8.44 -23.40 12.11
C PHE A 247 8.27 -24.66 12.97
N LYS A 248 9.33 -25.20 13.56
CA LYS A 248 9.25 -26.41 14.38
C LYS A 248 8.33 -26.23 15.61
N PRO A 249 8.47 -25.16 16.42
CA PRO A 249 7.54 -24.91 17.50
C PRO A 249 6.10 -24.72 17.03
N LEU A 250 5.87 -24.01 15.90
CA LEU A 250 4.53 -23.80 15.35
C LEU A 250 3.89 -25.11 14.87
N ALA A 251 4.64 -25.98 14.21
CA ALA A 251 4.16 -27.31 13.81
C ALA A 251 3.83 -28.21 15.03
N GLU A 252 4.59 -28.09 16.12
CA GLU A 252 4.26 -28.81 17.37
C GLU A 252 2.96 -28.27 18.00
N LEU A 253 2.65 -26.98 17.93
CA LEU A 253 1.34 -26.46 18.38
C LEU A 253 0.18 -27.07 17.60
N VAL A 254 0.30 -27.19 16.28
CA VAL A 254 -0.72 -27.84 15.42
C VAL A 254 -0.85 -29.30 15.80
N LYS A 255 0.27 -30.03 15.90
CA LYS A 255 0.30 -31.46 16.26
C LYS A 255 -0.30 -31.71 17.64
N ASN A 256 -0.06 -30.83 18.58
CA ASN A 256 -0.60 -30.91 19.93
C ASN A 256 -2.07 -30.48 20.00
N GLY A 257 -2.60 -29.78 19.00
CA GLY A 257 -3.97 -29.24 18.97
C GLY A 257 -4.11 -27.93 19.78
N ASP A 258 -3.00 -27.19 19.95
CA ASP A 258 -2.99 -25.86 20.57
C ASP A 258 -3.42 -24.78 19.58
N THR A 259 -3.20 -25.03 18.27
CA THR A 259 -3.71 -24.27 17.15
C THR A 259 -4.52 -25.18 16.21
N PRO A 260 -5.45 -24.64 15.38
CA PRO A 260 -6.32 -25.47 14.57
C PRO A 260 -5.55 -26.22 13.48
N PRO A 261 -5.92 -27.51 13.23
CA PRO A 261 -5.34 -28.28 12.13
C PRO A 261 -5.76 -27.73 10.75
N PRO A 262 -5.04 -28.08 9.67
CA PRO A 262 -5.28 -27.54 8.34
C PRO A 262 -6.69 -27.72 7.79
N ASP A 263 -7.35 -28.83 8.06
CA ASP A 263 -8.72 -29.11 7.63
C ASP A 263 -9.76 -28.18 8.31
N VAL A 264 -9.48 -27.73 9.53
CA VAL A 264 -10.28 -26.72 10.24
C VAL A 264 -9.97 -25.33 9.67
N LYS A 265 -8.68 -24.97 9.48
CA LYS A 265 -8.27 -23.71 8.85
C LYS A 265 -8.88 -23.56 7.46
N ALA A 266 -8.95 -24.62 6.68
CA ALA A 266 -9.52 -24.63 5.32
C ALA A 266 -11.04 -24.31 5.27
N GLN A 267 -11.74 -24.32 6.40
CA GLN A 267 -13.17 -23.97 6.49
C GLN A 267 -13.37 -22.46 6.62
N ILE A 268 -12.34 -21.69 6.96
CA ILE A 268 -12.40 -20.24 7.06
C ILE A 268 -12.38 -19.66 5.63
N LYS A 269 -13.53 -19.13 5.17
CA LYS A 269 -13.68 -18.56 3.81
C LYS A 269 -13.79 -17.05 3.81
N GLY A 270 -14.13 -16.46 4.94
CA GLY A 270 -14.32 -15.04 5.11
C GLY A 270 -14.28 -14.65 6.58
N VAL A 271 -14.44 -13.37 6.88
CA VAL A 271 -14.38 -12.85 8.24
C VAL A 271 -15.46 -13.46 9.16
N GLU A 272 -16.62 -13.82 8.61
CA GLU A 272 -17.72 -14.45 9.34
C GLU A 272 -17.38 -15.87 9.79
N ASP A 273 -16.46 -16.54 9.09
CA ASP A 273 -16.00 -17.88 9.43
C ASP A 273 -14.82 -17.89 10.39
N ASP A 274 -14.21 -16.73 10.63
CA ASP A 274 -13.05 -16.59 11.49
C ASP A 274 -13.36 -17.08 12.93
N MET A 275 -12.42 -17.84 13.48
CA MET A 275 -12.60 -18.49 14.79
C MET A 275 -12.56 -17.47 15.93
N LEU A 276 -11.80 -16.36 15.78
CA LEU A 276 -11.85 -15.25 16.72
C LEU A 276 -13.25 -14.64 16.73
N VAL A 277 -13.83 -14.39 15.56
CA VAL A 277 -15.18 -13.84 15.42
C VAL A 277 -16.22 -14.76 16.08
N LYS A 278 -16.08 -16.07 15.93
CA LYS A 278 -16.96 -17.09 16.56
C LYS A 278 -16.70 -17.28 18.07
N GLY A 279 -15.69 -16.66 18.66
CA GLY A 279 -15.33 -16.85 20.07
C GLY A 279 -14.71 -18.22 20.38
N GLN A 280 -14.14 -18.87 19.39
CA GLN A 280 -13.48 -20.18 19.48
C GLN A 280 -11.96 -20.08 19.56
N GLN A 281 -11.42 -18.88 19.42
CA GLN A 281 -10.01 -18.55 19.35
C GLN A 281 -9.73 -17.25 20.08
N VAL A 282 -8.58 -17.15 20.74
CA VAL A 282 -8.21 -15.99 21.57
C VAL A 282 -7.83 -14.79 20.70
N GLY A 283 -7.04 -15.00 19.66
CA GLY A 283 -6.58 -13.91 18.80
C GLY A 283 -6.11 -14.40 17.43
N ILE A 284 -5.76 -13.45 16.59
CA ILE A 284 -5.17 -13.68 15.26
C ILE A 284 -4.05 -12.70 14.97
N PHE A 285 -3.05 -13.13 14.21
CA PHE A 285 -2.13 -12.21 13.57
C PHE A 285 -2.75 -11.66 12.29
N GLN A 286 -2.75 -10.34 12.14
CA GLN A 286 -3.39 -9.71 10.98
C GLN A 286 -2.82 -8.30 10.71
N TRP A 287 -3.10 -7.77 9.52
CA TRP A 287 -2.83 -6.37 9.20
C TRP A 287 -3.86 -5.45 9.86
N THR A 288 -3.41 -4.26 10.28
CA THR A 288 -4.26 -3.26 10.98
C THR A 288 -5.54 -2.89 10.24
N ASN A 289 -5.53 -2.87 8.90
CA ASN A 289 -6.71 -2.55 8.10
C ASN A 289 -7.85 -3.58 8.21
N GLN A 290 -7.61 -4.77 8.76
CA GLN A 290 -8.63 -5.80 8.96
C GLN A 290 -9.38 -5.61 10.30
N PHE A 291 -8.78 -4.94 11.28
CA PHE A 291 -9.26 -4.87 12.64
C PHE A 291 -10.70 -4.35 12.77
N VAL A 292 -11.01 -3.22 12.13
CA VAL A 292 -12.35 -2.60 12.21
C VAL A 292 -13.43 -3.56 11.68
N GLY A 293 -13.16 -4.22 10.55
CA GLY A 293 -14.08 -5.18 9.95
C GLY A 293 -14.27 -6.42 10.82
N ILE A 294 -13.19 -6.96 11.38
CA ILE A 294 -13.22 -8.14 12.27
C ILE A 294 -14.00 -7.81 13.53
N GLN A 295 -13.72 -6.68 14.20
CA GLN A 295 -14.44 -6.27 15.40
C GLN A 295 -15.93 -6.01 15.13
N GLN A 296 -16.26 -5.42 13.98
CA GLN A 296 -17.65 -5.18 13.60
C GLN A 296 -18.44 -6.48 13.46
N VAL A 297 -17.86 -7.49 12.81
CA VAL A 297 -18.52 -8.82 12.63
C VAL A 297 -18.55 -9.59 13.94
N ALA A 298 -17.47 -9.53 14.74
CA ALA A 298 -17.43 -10.14 16.07
C ALA A 298 -18.47 -9.52 17.03
N ASN A 299 -18.88 -8.29 16.78
CA ASN A 299 -19.85 -7.54 17.57
C ASN A 299 -19.52 -7.49 19.07
N ARG A 300 -18.24 -7.39 19.39
CA ARG A 300 -17.70 -7.23 20.74
C ARG A 300 -16.34 -6.53 20.70
N PRO A 301 -15.89 -5.93 21.83
CA PRO A 301 -14.58 -5.28 21.87
C PRO A 301 -13.45 -6.29 21.59
N LEU A 302 -12.55 -5.92 20.70
CA LEU A 302 -11.27 -6.57 20.48
C LEU A 302 -10.15 -5.55 20.75
N GLU A 303 -8.97 -6.06 21.04
CA GLU A 303 -7.78 -5.23 21.25
C GLU A 303 -6.63 -5.64 20.34
N MET A 304 -5.62 -4.79 20.22
CA MET A 304 -4.39 -5.06 19.48
C MET A 304 -3.20 -5.11 20.42
N ALA A 305 -2.34 -6.09 20.23
CA ALA A 305 -1.01 -6.17 20.84
C ALA A 305 0.07 -6.11 19.76
N HIS A 306 1.28 -5.79 20.19
CA HIS A 306 2.46 -5.83 19.32
C HIS A 306 2.76 -7.25 18.85
N MET A 307 3.66 -7.40 17.89
CA MET A 307 4.20 -8.71 17.50
C MET A 307 5.09 -9.26 18.61
N PRO A 308 5.16 -10.58 18.81
CA PRO A 308 6.01 -11.19 19.83
C PRO A 308 7.49 -11.16 19.46
N GLY A 309 8.34 -11.26 20.48
CA GLY A 309 9.76 -11.51 20.33
C GLY A 309 10.66 -10.31 20.53
N PRO A 310 11.97 -10.56 20.73
CA PRO A 310 12.97 -9.51 20.82
C PRO A 310 13.21 -8.84 19.46
N ASP A 311 13.78 -7.64 19.47
CA ASP A 311 14.13 -6.89 18.25
C ASP A 311 12.93 -6.65 17.31
N ARG A 312 11.76 -6.53 17.87
CA ARG A 312 10.49 -6.35 17.17
C ARG A 312 10.51 -5.18 16.20
N GLU A 313 11.14 -4.08 16.56
CA GLU A 313 11.33 -2.88 15.75
C GLU A 313 12.15 -3.16 14.47
N LYS A 314 13.02 -4.17 14.49
CA LYS A 314 13.73 -4.60 13.27
C LYS A 314 12.83 -5.47 12.37
N GLY A 315 11.98 -6.29 13.00
CA GLY A 315 11.05 -7.18 12.29
C GLY A 315 9.88 -6.44 11.65
N LEU A 316 9.35 -5.44 12.35
CA LEU A 316 8.18 -4.69 11.93
C LEU A 316 8.53 -3.71 10.81
N TYR A 317 7.62 -3.54 9.86
CA TYR A 317 7.69 -2.53 8.82
C TYR A 317 6.29 -1.98 8.52
N LEU A 318 6.24 -0.78 7.94
CA LEU A 318 5.00 -0.17 7.49
C LEU A 318 4.72 -0.61 6.07
N LYS A 319 3.66 -1.40 5.90
CA LYS A 319 3.22 -1.83 4.57
C LYS A 319 2.38 -0.75 3.93
N PRO A 320 2.76 -0.25 2.75
CA PRO A 320 1.91 0.65 1.98
C PRO A 320 0.57 0.00 1.66
N SER A 321 -0.51 0.74 1.85
CA SER A 321 -1.82 0.30 1.39
C SER A 321 -1.97 0.52 -0.11
N MET A 322 -1.50 1.67 -0.59
CA MET A 322 -1.40 2.09 -1.98
C MET A 322 -0.60 3.39 -2.08
N TYR A 323 -0.25 3.76 -3.30
CA TYR A 323 0.54 4.96 -3.59
C TYR A 323 -0.21 5.92 -4.50
N PHE A 324 0.19 7.18 -4.47
CA PHE A 324 0.09 8.05 -5.64
C PHE A 324 1.46 8.15 -6.32
N SER A 325 1.44 7.96 -7.64
CA SER A 325 2.59 8.11 -8.51
C SER A 325 2.32 9.22 -9.52
N ILE A 326 3.38 9.80 -10.04
CA ILE A 326 3.32 10.78 -11.12
C ILE A 326 3.83 10.12 -12.40
N SER A 327 3.13 10.30 -13.52
CA SER A 327 3.59 9.82 -14.81
C SER A 327 4.90 10.50 -15.22
N GLU A 328 5.86 9.73 -15.76
CA GLU A 328 7.10 10.31 -16.29
C GLU A 328 6.84 11.30 -17.42
N ASN A 329 5.79 11.08 -18.20
CA ASN A 329 5.42 11.95 -19.32
C ASN A 329 4.62 13.18 -18.92
N SER A 330 4.21 13.31 -17.65
CA SER A 330 3.52 14.51 -17.16
C SER A 330 4.37 15.77 -17.38
N LYS A 331 3.72 16.81 -17.86
CA LYS A 331 4.32 18.16 -18.00
C LYS A 331 4.01 19.04 -16.79
N GLN A 332 3.33 18.49 -15.78
CA GLN A 332 2.81 19.20 -14.61
C GLN A 332 3.27 18.51 -13.32
N LYS A 333 4.50 17.94 -13.31
CA LYS A 333 5.00 17.14 -12.19
C LYS A 333 5.00 17.88 -10.86
N GLU A 334 5.39 19.18 -10.90
CA GLU A 334 5.40 20.03 -9.69
C GLU A 334 3.99 20.25 -9.13
N GLU A 335 3.01 20.45 -9.99
CA GLU A 335 1.63 20.65 -9.53
C GLU A 335 0.99 19.35 -9.06
N ALA A 336 1.33 18.23 -9.72
CA ALA A 336 0.94 16.90 -9.27
C ALA A 336 1.53 16.56 -7.87
N ALA A 337 2.79 16.95 -7.62
CA ALA A 337 3.42 16.77 -6.31
C ALA A 337 2.72 17.59 -5.22
N LYS A 338 2.29 18.82 -5.50
CA LYS A 338 1.51 19.65 -4.56
C LYS A 338 0.13 19.03 -4.25
N PHE A 339 -0.51 18.39 -5.22
CA PHE A 339 -1.75 17.66 -4.96
C PHE A 339 -1.50 16.44 -4.07
N ILE A 340 -0.39 15.71 -4.25
CA ILE A 340 0.00 14.62 -3.36
C ILE A 340 0.24 15.14 -1.94
N ASP A 341 0.95 16.27 -1.80
CA ASP A 341 1.14 16.96 -0.52
C ASP A 341 -0.19 17.30 0.15
N PHE A 342 -1.09 17.94 -0.59
CA PHE A 342 -2.43 18.25 -0.10
C PHE A 342 -3.17 17.01 0.38
N TRP A 343 -3.09 15.91 -0.38
CA TRP A 343 -3.74 14.67 -0.01
C TRP A 343 -3.25 14.12 1.32
N VAL A 344 -1.94 14.09 1.54
CA VAL A 344 -1.35 13.44 2.73
C VAL A 344 -1.27 14.35 3.94
N ASN A 345 -1.24 15.69 3.76
CA ASN A 345 -1.03 16.64 4.86
C ASN A 345 -2.26 17.49 5.19
N ASN A 346 -3.29 17.55 4.35
CA ASN A 346 -4.46 18.37 4.64
C ASN A 346 -5.43 17.65 5.59
N VAL A 347 -5.64 18.23 6.78
CA VAL A 347 -6.50 17.67 7.83
C VAL A 347 -7.94 17.52 7.37
N GLU A 348 -8.53 18.55 6.72
CA GLU A 348 -9.93 18.51 6.30
C GLU A 348 -10.19 17.47 5.19
N ALA A 349 -9.23 17.29 4.29
CA ALA A 349 -9.27 16.20 3.31
C ALA A 349 -9.27 14.83 4.01
N ASN A 350 -8.42 14.66 5.01
CA ASN A 350 -8.29 13.39 5.74
C ASN A 350 -9.50 13.10 6.67
N LYS A 351 -10.24 14.12 7.13
CA LYS A 351 -11.54 13.93 7.79
C LYS A 351 -12.60 13.32 6.86
N LEU A 352 -12.49 13.53 5.55
CA LEU A 352 -13.35 12.87 4.56
C LEU A 352 -12.86 11.44 4.26
N ILE A 353 -11.55 11.25 4.16
CA ILE A 353 -10.91 9.97 3.81
C ILE A 353 -11.07 8.94 4.95
N LYS A 354 -10.90 9.36 6.21
CA LYS A 354 -11.06 8.54 7.44
C LYS A 354 -10.29 7.22 7.43
N GLY A 355 -9.12 7.22 6.81
CA GLY A 355 -8.28 6.02 6.72
C GLY A 355 -8.77 4.93 5.75
N ASP A 356 -9.71 5.21 4.84
CA ASP A 356 -10.18 4.23 3.83
C ASP A 356 -9.04 3.71 2.92
N ARG A 357 -7.99 4.51 2.75
CA ARG A 357 -6.77 4.12 2.02
C ARG A 357 -5.59 3.74 2.93
N GLY A 358 -5.87 3.23 4.12
CA GLY A 358 -4.88 3.00 5.18
C GLY A 358 -4.76 4.18 6.13
N VAL A 359 -4.05 3.99 7.24
CA VAL A 359 -3.79 5.06 8.19
C VAL A 359 -2.95 6.13 7.51
N PRO A 360 -3.27 7.43 7.66
CA PRO A 360 -2.47 8.51 7.08
C PRO A 360 -0.99 8.38 7.43
N VAL A 361 -0.13 8.77 6.51
CA VAL A 361 1.33 8.74 6.72
C VAL A 361 1.84 9.91 7.58
N SER A 362 1.08 11.01 7.62
CA SER A 362 1.41 12.21 8.39
C SER A 362 0.91 12.06 9.84
N THR A 363 1.83 12.04 10.81
CA THR A 363 1.50 11.97 12.24
C THR A 363 0.67 13.16 12.70
N ALA A 364 0.96 14.37 12.19
CA ALA A 364 0.17 15.54 12.48
C ALA A 364 -1.30 15.42 12.01
N VAL A 365 -1.53 14.75 10.88
CA VAL A 365 -2.89 14.47 10.39
C VAL A 365 -3.57 13.43 11.27
N ILE A 366 -2.86 12.34 11.63
CA ILE A 366 -3.37 11.31 12.54
C ILE A 366 -3.91 11.97 13.83
N ASP A 367 -3.08 12.79 14.48
CA ASP A 367 -3.44 13.46 15.72
C ASP A 367 -4.65 14.39 15.56
N ALA A 368 -4.70 15.14 14.45
CA ALA A 368 -5.76 16.11 14.21
C ALA A 368 -7.13 15.49 13.92
N ILE A 369 -7.19 14.29 13.30
CA ILE A 369 -8.48 13.66 12.95
C ILE A 369 -8.93 12.61 13.97
N LYS A 370 -8.09 12.25 14.94
CA LYS A 370 -8.34 11.17 15.89
C LYS A 370 -9.66 11.31 16.64
N SER A 371 -10.04 12.54 17.02
CA SER A 371 -11.32 12.80 17.72
C SER A 371 -12.57 12.53 16.86
N ASP A 372 -12.42 12.44 15.55
CA ASP A 372 -13.52 12.22 14.61
C ASP A 372 -13.70 10.72 14.25
N LEU A 373 -12.86 9.85 14.85
CA LEU A 373 -12.81 8.42 14.56
C LEU A 373 -13.63 7.61 15.57
N ALA A 374 -14.16 6.46 15.11
CA ALA A 374 -14.76 5.48 16.01
C ALA A 374 -13.68 4.80 16.88
N PRO A 375 -14.02 4.26 18.08
CA PRO A 375 -13.02 3.68 18.98
C PRO A 375 -12.12 2.61 18.36
N ALA A 376 -12.64 1.74 17.50
CA ALA A 376 -11.85 0.74 16.80
C ALA A 376 -10.84 1.35 15.80
N GLN A 377 -11.23 2.45 15.13
CA GLN A 377 -10.33 3.19 14.26
C GLN A 377 -9.24 3.91 15.07
N VAL A 378 -9.57 4.42 16.24
CA VAL A 378 -8.58 5.05 17.15
C VAL A 378 -7.49 4.04 17.50
N GLN A 379 -7.86 2.81 17.88
CA GLN A 379 -6.86 1.77 18.17
C GLN A 379 -5.93 1.50 16.97
N VAL A 380 -6.49 1.40 15.74
CA VAL A 380 -5.71 1.22 14.51
C VAL A 380 -4.72 2.38 14.31
N PHE A 381 -5.19 3.60 14.49
CA PHE A 381 -4.37 4.80 14.32
C PHE A 381 -3.27 4.89 15.37
N ASP A 382 -3.58 4.57 16.64
CA ASP A 382 -2.60 4.55 17.73
C ASP A 382 -1.51 3.51 17.48
N TYR A 383 -1.90 2.30 17.08
CA TYR A 383 -0.95 1.24 16.75
C TYR A 383 -0.04 1.62 15.58
N VAL A 384 -0.59 2.16 14.50
CA VAL A 384 0.20 2.56 13.33
C VAL A 384 1.09 3.76 13.64
N SER A 385 0.61 4.72 14.45
CA SER A 385 1.43 5.84 14.91
C SER A 385 2.64 5.35 15.71
N TRP A 386 2.42 4.41 16.63
CA TRP A 386 3.51 3.75 17.35
C TRP A 386 4.45 3.01 16.39
N ALA A 387 3.93 2.27 15.42
CA ALA A 387 4.72 1.53 14.45
C ALA A 387 5.58 2.43 13.54
N GLN A 388 5.15 3.68 13.28
CA GLN A 388 5.96 4.64 12.52
C GLN A 388 7.30 4.96 13.21
N GLU A 389 7.32 4.94 14.55
CA GLU A 389 8.51 5.21 15.36
C GLU A 389 9.28 3.92 15.72
N ASN A 390 8.58 2.76 15.69
CA ASN A 390 9.08 1.47 16.19
C ASN A 390 9.10 0.40 15.10
N SER A 391 9.48 0.76 13.89
CA SER A 391 9.66 -0.15 12.76
C SER A 391 10.92 0.17 11.99
N SER A 392 11.30 -0.72 11.11
CA SER A 392 12.41 -0.53 10.17
C SER A 392 11.91 -0.29 8.75
N PRO A 393 12.73 0.26 7.84
CA PRO A 393 12.37 0.42 6.45
C PRO A 393 11.88 -0.90 5.84
N MET A 394 10.88 -0.83 4.98
CA MET A 394 10.38 -1.98 4.24
C MET A 394 11.48 -2.54 3.33
N ASP A 395 11.48 -3.86 3.12
CA ASP A 395 12.32 -4.51 2.14
C ASP A 395 12.02 -4.00 0.72
N PRO A 396 12.97 -4.13 -0.23
CA PRO A 396 12.70 -3.84 -1.63
C PRO A 396 11.43 -4.56 -2.12
N PRO A 397 10.77 -4.05 -3.19
CA PRO A 397 9.62 -4.73 -3.76
C PRO A 397 9.92 -6.19 -4.08
N ASP A 398 8.92 -7.02 -3.88
CA ASP A 398 9.02 -8.46 -4.10
C ASP A 398 9.53 -8.80 -5.50
N PRO A 399 10.45 -9.79 -5.64
CA PRO A 399 11.01 -10.19 -6.92
C PRO A 399 9.98 -10.88 -7.83
N VAL A 400 10.30 -10.95 -9.11
CA VAL A 400 9.52 -11.76 -10.07
C VAL A 400 9.52 -13.23 -9.59
N GLY A 401 8.34 -13.87 -9.62
CA GLY A 401 8.16 -15.24 -9.12
C GLY A 401 7.65 -15.31 -7.67
N THR A 402 7.53 -14.20 -6.94
CA THR A 402 7.04 -14.18 -5.55
C THR A 402 5.70 -14.88 -5.38
N ALA A 403 4.75 -14.73 -6.32
CA ALA A 403 3.45 -15.40 -6.21
C ALA A 403 3.59 -16.95 -6.23
N GLU A 404 4.51 -17.47 -7.05
CA GLU A 404 4.84 -18.91 -7.11
C GLU A 404 5.51 -19.36 -5.79
N ILE A 405 6.42 -18.54 -5.24
CA ILE A 405 7.10 -18.82 -3.97
C ILE A 405 6.13 -18.80 -2.80
N ILE A 406 5.19 -17.86 -2.74
CA ILE A 406 4.17 -17.82 -1.69
C ILE A 406 3.33 -19.09 -1.72
N GLN A 407 2.91 -19.54 -2.92
CA GLN A 407 2.15 -20.78 -3.06
C GLN A 407 2.97 -22.01 -2.63
N LEU A 408 4.24 -22.07 -3.01
CA LEU A 408 5.17 -23.10 -2.54
C LEU A 408 5.30 -23.07 -1.02
N PHE A 409 5.47 -21.90 -0.42
CA PHE A 409 5.62 -21.74 1.03
C PHE A 409 4.38 -22.24 1.78
N MET A 410 3.19 -21.83 1.31
CA MET A 410 1.92 -22.32 1.87
C MET A 410 1.82 -23.85 1.79
N THR A 411 2.21 -24.44 0.64
CA THR A 411 2.18 -25.90 0.46
C THR A 411 3.13 -26.60 1.41
N VAL A 412 4.36 -26.11 1.54
CA VAL A 412 5.38 -26.73 2.41
C VAL A 412 4.99 -26.63 3.90
N THR A 413 4.45 -25.48 4.33
CA THR A 413 3.98 -25.32 5.72
C THR A 413 2.75 -26.18 6.01
N GLU A 414 1.82 -26.31 5.05
CA GLU A 414 0.67 -27.20 5.19
C GLU A 414 1.09 -28.68 5.30
N GLN A 415 2.11 -29.11 4.54
CA GLN A 415 2.66 -30.45 4.66
C GLN A 415 3.32 -30.72 6.02
N MET A 416 3.96 -29.72 6.63
CA MET A 416 4.45 -29.81 8.02
C MET A 416 3.29 -29.93 9.01
N ASP A 417 2.25 -29.13 8.88
CA ASP A 417 1.06 -29.16 9.72
C ASP A 417 0.35 -30.53 9.66
N PHE A 418 0.33 -31.17 8.48
CA PHE A 418 -0.14 -32.57 8.30
C PHE A 418 0.87 -33.65 8.70
N GLN A 419 2.04 -33.27 9.22
CA GLN A 419 3.13 -34.18 9.59
C GLN A 419 3.65 -35.05 8.41
N GLN A 420 3.54 -34.52 7.18
CA GLN A 420 4.04 -35.17 5.97
C GLN A 420 5.51 -34.83 5.70
N LEU A 421 5.96 -33.67 6.19
CA LEU A 421 7.35 -33.23 6.15
C LEU A 421 7.85 -32.89 7.56
N THR A 422 9.11 -33.18 7.82
CA THR A 422 9.81 -32.64 8.98
C THR A 422 10.14 -31.17 8.72
N PRO A 423 10.30 -30.32 9.75
CA PRO A 423 10.76 -28.95 9.57
C PRO A 423 12.10 -28.85 8.82
N GLU A 424 12.99 -29.81 9.04
CA GLU A 424 14.29 -29.89 8.38
C GLU A 424 14.16 -30.21 6.87
N ASP A 425 13.31 -31.17 6.51
CA ASP A 425 13.04 -31.49 5.09
C ASP A 425 12.27 -30.34 4.39
N ALA A 426 11.35 -29.70 5.10
CA ALA A 426 10.59 -28.55 4.62
C ALA A 426 11.51 -27.34 4.31
N ALA A 427 12.46 -27.05 5.20
CA ALA A 427 13.46 -25.99 5.01
C ALA A 427 14.28 -26.21 3.73
N LYS A 428 14.77 -27.45 3.56
CA LYS A 428 15.54 -27.85 2.39
C LYS A 428 14.72 -27.75 1.10
N GLN A 429 13.51 -28.32 1.08
CA GLN A 429 12.61 -28.28 -0.08
C GLN A 429 12.29 -26.84 -0.45
N PHE A 430 11.90 -26.02 0.52
CA PHE A 430 11.57 -24.62 0.28
C PHE A 430 12.76 -23.85 -0.33
N ARG A 431 13.96 -24.04 0.22
CA ARG A 431 15.18 -23.39 -0.30
C ARG A 431 15.49 -23.80 -1.74
N GLU A 432 15.47 -25.11 -2.01
CA GLU A 432 15.81 -25.62 -3.33
C GLU A 432 14.83 -25.11 -4.40
N GLU A 433 13.53 -25.22 -4.15
CA GLU A 433 12.50 -24.83 -5.11
C GLU A 433 12.38 -23.29 -5.23
N ALA A 434 12.42 -22.53 -4.12
CA ALA A 434 12.37 -21.06 -4.17
C ALA A 434 13.59 -20.49 -4.92
N ASN A 435 14.80 -21.00 -4.67
CA ASN A 435 15.99 -20.56 -5.40
C ASN A 435 15.95 -20.97 -6.88
N ALA A 436 15.30 -22.07 -7.24
CA ALA A 436 15.08 -22.43 -8.64
C ALA A 436 14.12 -21.47 -9.36
N ILE A 437 13.10 -20.97 -8.66
CA ILE A 437 12.18 -19.93 -9.16
C ILE A 437 12.92 -18.61 -9.33
N LEU A 438 13.57 -18.11 -8.28
CA LEU A 438 14.30 -16.84 -8.27
C LEU A 438 15.49 -16.83 -9.24
N GLY A 439 16.16 -17.96 -9.41
CA GLY A 439 17.27 -18.11 -10.33
C GLY A 439 16.93 -17.81 -11.81
N LYS A 440 15.65 -17.80 -12.16
CA LYS A 440 15.17 -17.39 -13.51
C LYS A 440 15.29 -15.87 -13.73
N ASN A 441 15.54 -15.08 -12.67
CA ASN A 441 15.71 -13.64 -12.73
C ASN A 441 17.16 -13.19 -12.99
N LYS A 442 18.10 -14.14 -13.13
CA LYS A 442 19.53 -13.89 -13.35
C LYS A 442 19.83 -13.46 -14.77
#